data_9010041c4afb89d101177becc10037e6
#
_entry.id   9010041c4afb89d101177becc10037e6
#
_cell.length_a   1.000
_cell.length_b   1.000
_cell.length_c   1.000
_cell.angle_alpha   90.00
_cell.angle_beta   90.00
_cell.angle_gamma   90.00
#
_symmetry.space_group_name_H-M   'P 1'
#
loop_
_entity.id
_entity.type
_entity.pdbx_description
1 polymer ?
#
loop_
_entity_poly.entity_id
_entity_poly.type
_entity_poly.pdbx_seq_one_letter_code
_entity_poly.pdbx_strand_id
1 'polypeptide(L)'
;MFKLLTKTFAVPVVTGLVLTGLISGSVSAAEEEATVAFPDKFMLRLGAYIVDGADTQFSVSSDLGGLGTVLDYSRDLGGDSRDTIPRIDAYYRFNSRHRIDFTTFAVDRKGSRTLLLDPPIVIDGIDYAGGTINSQITYTLYKLGYAYSFYHSPKVELSITAGLNLTDYDLKFSDDTGAKVSQAGITAPLPMFGLRMGYAITPKWSVHYVAESFFIEFEDKLRGALINYELNTEYKLFKNFAIGAGLARIGSSLNVNDDEWKGSVSDSYRGYTMFGTLYF
;
A
#
# COMPACT_ATOMS: atom_id res chain seq x y z
N MET A 1 -9.36 -31.54 -11.91
CA MET A 1 -8.07 -31.27 -12.53
C MET A 1 -8.00 -29.76 -12.78
N PHE A 2 -7.67 -29.02 -11.72
CA PHE A 2 -7.73 -27.56 -11.70
C PHE A 2 -6.38 -26.98 -12.15
N LYS A 3 -6.38 -26.22 -13.23
CA LYS A 3 -5.29 -25.31 -13.53
C LYS A 3 -5.47 -24.06 -12.65
N LEU A 4 -4.76 -24.02 -11.53
CA LEU A 4 -4.51 -22.78 -10.81
C LEU A 4 -3.89 -21.82 -11.81
N LEU A 5 -4.59 -20.73 -12.12
CA LEU A 5 -4.01 -19.53 -12.68
C LEU A 5 -3.15 -18.88 -11.59
N THR A 6 -1.99 -19.47 -11.33
CA THR A 6 -0.90 -18.77 -10.68
C THR A 6 -0.46 -17.67 -11.63
N LYS A 7 -1.10 -16.51 -11.58
CA LYS A 7 -0.40 -15.29 -11.98
C LYS A 7 0.74 -15.15 -10.98
N THR A 8 1.86 -15.73 -11.35
CA THR A 8 3.13 -15.49 -10.70
C THR A 8 3.31 -14.00 -10.71
N PHE A 9 3.17 -13.34 -9.56
CA PHE A 9 3.66 -12.00 -9.38
C PHE A 9 5.17 -12.13 -9.59
N ALA A 10 5.61 -11.84 -10.81
CA ALA A 10 7.02 -11.65 -11.06
C ALA A 10 7.42 -10.48 -10.15
N VAL A 11 7.99 -10.82 -9.01
CA VAL A 11 8.80 -9.89 -8.23
C VAL A 11 9.84 -9.42 -9.24
N PRO A 12 9.86 -8.16 -9.66
CA PRO A 12 11.01 -7.66 -10.36
C PRO A 12 12.14 -7.79 -9.34
N VAL A 13 12.95 -8.83 -9.48
CA VAL A 13 14.29 -8.82 -8.94
C VAL A 13 14.88 -7.58 -9.57
N VAL A 14 14.92 -6.51 -8.80
CA VAL A 14 15.73 -5.34 -9.13
C VAL A 14 17.15 -5.88 -9.09
N THR A 15 17.58 -6.38 -10.24
CA THR A 15 18.96 -6.70 -10.51
C THR A 15 19.70 -5.45 -10.16
N GLY A 16 20.49 -5.53 -9.09
CA GLY A 16 21.23 -4.41 -8.54
C GLY A 16 21.99 -3.75 -9.69
N LEU A 17 21.56 -2.56 -10.06
CA LEU A 17 22.39 -1.64 -10.79
C LEU A 17 23.49 -1.24 -9.78
N VAL A 18 24.59 -1.98 -9.83
CA VAL A 18 25.83 -1.60 -9.19
C VAL A 18 26.24 -0.30 -9.86
N LEU A 19 25.91 0.82 -9.23
CA LEU A 19 26.49 2.12 -9.54
C LEU A 19 27.96 2.10 -9.08
N THR A 20 28.78 1.33 -9.78
CA THR A 20 30.22 1.46 -9.77
C THR A 20 30.61 2.54 -10.74
N GLY A 21 30.75 3.74 -10.27
CA GLY A 21 31.28 4.84 -11.05
C GLY A 21 30.76 6.17 -10.55
N LEU A 22 31.59 6.81 -9.80
CA LEU A 22 31.78 8.24 -9.53
C LEU A 22 32.11 8.50 -8.04
N ILE A 23 33.18 7.90 -7.58
CA ILE A 23 33.92 8.43 -6.42
C ILE A 23 35.35 8.69 -6.89
N SER A 24 35.53 9.79 -7.61
CA SER A 24 36.83 10.40 -7.82
C SER A 24 36.60 11.90 -7.89
N GLY A 25 36.48 12.51 -6.74
CA GLY A 25 36.46 13.95 -6.57
C GLY A 25 37.34 14.27 -5.37
N SER A 26 38.48 14.87 -5.65
CA SER A 26 39.50 15.33 -4.71
C SER A 26 38.89 16.13 -3.55
N VAL A 27 39.19 15.69 -2.34
CA VAL A 27 38.97 16.39 -1.08
C VAL A 27 39.83 17.63 -1.05
N SER A 28 39.20 18.80 -1.11
CA SER A 28 39.78 20.06 -0.65
C SER A 28 39.25 20.32 0.76
N ALA A 29 40.13 20.38 1.70
CA ALA A 29 39.86 20.56 3.13
C ALA A 29 39.29 21.96 3.42
N ALA A 30 38.05 21.99 3.87
CA ALA A 30 37.56 22.89 4.89
C ALA A 30 36.69 22.01 5.79
N GLU A 31 37.05 21.87 7.05
CA GLU A 31 36.23 21.28 8.11
C GLU A 31 35.02 22.19 8.36
N GLU A 32 34.05 22.16 7.45
CA GLU A 32 32.66 22.50 7.73
C GLU A 32 32.09 21.24 8.40
N GLU A 33 31.59 21.34 9.63
CA GLU A 33 30.89 20.23 10.30
C GLU A 33 29.94 19.61 9.29
N ALA A 34 30.24 18.40 8.85
CA ALA A 34 29.52 17.72 7.78
C ALA A 34 28.10 17.47 8.26
N THR A 35 27.19 18.39 7.97
CA THR A 35 25.77 18.24 8.28
C THR A 35 25.24 17.03 7.53
N VAL A 36 24.69 16.05 8.28
CA VAL A 36 24.07 14.88 7.69
C VAL A 36 22.84 15.29 6.87
N ALA A 37 22.50 14.53 5.84
CA ALA A 37 21.25 14.71 5.11
C ALA A 37 20.06 14.47 6.04
N PHE A 38 18.96 15.20 5.82
CA PHE A 38 17.70 15.02 6.55
C PHE A 38 17.85 15.10 8.09
N PRO A 39 18.34 16.23 8.62
CA PRO A 39 18.63 16.39 10.07
C PRO A 39 17.38 16.58 10.92
N ASP A 40 16.22 16.81 10.28
CA ASP A 40 14.98 17.19 10.94
C ASP A 40 14.49 16.08 11.89
N LYS A 41 14.12 16.44 13.12
CA LYS A 41 13.70 15.49 14.17
C LYS A 41 12.27 15.03 13.98
N PHE A 42 11.39 15.92 13.54
CA PHE A 42 9.99 15.62 13.32
C PHE A 42 9.57 16.06 11.91
N MET A 43 8.79 15.24 11.26
CA MET A 43 8.17 15.52 9.97
C MET A 43 6.68 15.20 10.03
N LEU A 44 5.88 16.09 9.47
CA LEU A 44 4.48 15.85 9.16
C LEU A 44 4.24 16.11 7.67
N ARG A 45 3.72 15.12 6.99
CA ARG A 45 3.35 15.20 5.57
C ARG A 45 1.86 14.99 5.42
N LEU A 46 1.21 15.91 4.74
CA LEU A 46 -0.19 15.84 4.35
C LEU A 46 -0.26 15.81 2.84
N GLY A 47 -0.98 14.84 2.29
CA GLY A 47 -1.05 14.66 0.86
C GLY A 47 -2.21 13.82 0.41
N ALA A 48 -2.16 13.48 -0.87
CA ALA A 48 -3.09 12.58 -1.50
C ALA A 48 -2.34 11.53 -2.33
N TYR A 49 -2.88 10.33 -2.34
CA TYR A 49 -2.54 9.28 -3.28
C TYR A 49 -3.62 9.25 -4.36
N ILE A 50 -3.25 9.69 -5.56
CA ILE A 50 -4.11 9.74 -6.73
C ILE A 50 -3.97 8.41 -7.45
N VAL A 51 -4.93 7.52 -7.25
CA VAL A 51 -4.98 6.18 -7.86
C VAL A 51 -5.42 6.34 -9.32
N ASP A 52 -4.57 5.93 -10.25
CA ASP A 52 -4.87 5.89 -11.69
C ASP A 52 -5.26 4.48 -12.16
N GLY A 53 -4.98 3.47 -11.38
CA GLY A 53 -5.40 2.10 -11.62
C GLY A 53 -5.52 1.30 -10.33
N ALA A 54 -6.73 0.83 -10.07
CA ALA A 54 -7.03 -0.09 -9.00
C ALA A 54 -7.57 -1.39 -9.61
N ASP A 55 -6.99 -2.51 -9.21
CA ASP A 55 -7.43 -3.86 -9.55
C ASP A 55 -7.71 -4.59 -8.23
N THR A 56 -8.98 -4.85 -7.96
CA THR A 56 -9.44 -5.52 -6.74
C THR A 56 -10.21 -6.75 -7.15
N GLN A 57 -9.72 -7.91 -6.72
CA GLN A 57 -10.37 -9.20 -6.93
C GLN A 57 -10.64 -9.85 -5.58
N PHE A 58 -11.80 -10.43 -5.41
CA PHE A 58 -12.14 -11.16 -4.21
C PHE A 58 -13.00 -12.39 -4.52
N SER A 59 -12.94 -13.38 -3.65
CA SER A 59 -13.83 -14.51 -3.65
C SER A 59 -14.24 -14.83 -2.22
N VAL A 60 -15.50 -15.12 -2.02
CA VAL A 60 -16.02 -15.59 -0.74
C VAL A 60 -16.78 -16.88 -1.02
N SER A 61 -16.41 -17.98 -0.34
CA SER A 61 -17.16 -19.22 -0.39
C SER A 61 -17.84 -19.45 0.95
N SER A 62 -19.12 -19.77 0.94
CA SER A 62 -19.85 -20.20 2.14
C SER A 62 -19.61 -21.68 2.43
N ASP A 63 -19.80 -22.10 3.69
CA ASP A 63 -19.69 -23.49 4.18
C ASP A 63 -20.59 -24.51 3.48
N LEU A 64 -21.52 -24.07 2.64
CA LEU A 64 -22.46 -24.91 1.91
C LEU A 64 -21.90 -25.51 0.63
N GLY A 65 -20.57 -25.53 0.44
CA GLY A 65 -19.91 -26.22 -0.67
C GLY A 65 -20.03 -25.53 -2.03
N GLY A 66 -20.50 -24.30 -2.07
CA GLY A 66 -20.47 -23.47 -3.28
C GLY A 66 -19.06 -22.97 -3.55
N LEU A 67 -18.53 -23.24 -4.76
CA LEU A 67 -17.32 -22.58 -5.24
C LEU A 67 -17.62 -21.07 -5.30
N GLY A 68 -16.97 -20.28 -4.43
CA GLY A 68 -17.12 -18.84 -4.44
C GLY A 68 -16.75 -18.27 -5.81
N THR A 69 -17.58 -17.40 -6.34
CA THR A 69 -17.31 -16.70 -7.60
C THR A 69 -16.15 -15.75 -7.38
N VAL A 70 -15.12 -15.80 -8.23
CA VAL A 70 -14.09 -14.77 -8.24
C VAL A 70 -14.65 -13.54 -8.94
N LEU A 71 -14.77 -12.46 -8.21
CA LEU A 71 -15.31 -11.19 -8.68
C LEU A 71 -14.19 -10.17 -8.85
N ASP A 72 -14.20 -9.49 -9.98
CA ASP A 72 -13.41 -8.29 -10.23
C ASP A 72 -14.27 -7.07 -9.90
N TYR A 73 -13.81 -6.24 -8.96
CA TYR A 73 -14.60 -5.14 -8.43
C TYR A 73 -15.03 -4.13 -9.49
N SER A 74 -14.13 -3.78 -10.38
CA SER A 74 -14.44 -2.79 -11.42
C SER A 74 -15.26 -3.39 -12.56
N ARG A 75 -14.90 -4.61 -12.99
CA ARG A 75 -15.57 -5.26 -14.12
C ARG A 75 -16.94 -5.82 -13.75
N ASP A 76 -17.01 -6.49 -12.60
CA ASP A 76 -18.21 -7.30 -12.26
C ASP A 76 -19.18 -6.55 -11.34
N LEU A 77 -18.70 -5.53 -10.61
CA LEU A 77 -19.50 -4.75 -9.66
C LEU A 77 -19.57 -3.25 -10.00
N GLY A 78 -18.95 -2.81 -11.09
CA GLY A 78 -19.02 -1.42 -11.54
C GLY A 78 -18.28 -0.44 -10.62
N GLY A 79 -17.32 -0.91 -9.84
CA GLY A 79 -16.52 -0.06 -8.97
C GLY A 79 -15.50 0.79 -9.74
N ASP A 80 -15.29 2.03 -9.30
CA ASP A 80 -14.30 2.91 -9.91
C ASP A 80 -12.88 2.39 -9.72
N SER A 81 -12.09 2.42 -10.80
CA SER A 81 -10.66 2.10 -10.78
C SER A 81 -9.77 3.29 -10.45
N ARG A 82 -10.35 4.48 -10.28
CA ARG A 82 -9.67 5.74 -9.94
C ARG A 82 -10.19 6.28 -8.63
N ASP A 83 -9.29 6.82 -7.82
CA ASP A 83 -9.64 7.42 -6.54
C ASP A 83 -8.60 8.45 -6.13
N THR A 84 -8.98 9.34 -5.22
CA THR A 84 -8.06 10.30 -4.58
C THR A 84 -8.13 10.11 -3.07
N ILE A 85 -7.11 9.49 -2.53
CA ILE A 85 -7.05 9.01 -1.16
C ILE A 85 -6.23 9.99 -0.31
N PRO A 86 -6.83 10.72 0.65
CA PRO A 86 -6.08 11.52 1.61
C PRO A 86 -5.11 10.64 2.42
N ARG A 87 -3.89 11.14 2.61
CA ARG A 87 -2.83 10.41 3.33
C ARG A 87 -2.11 11.33 4.30
N ILE A 88 -1.80 10.79 5.46
CA ILE A 88 -1.00 11.43 6.50
C ILE A 88 0.20 10.55 6.76
N ASP A 89 1.40 11.14 6.67
CA ASP A 89 2.64 10.51 7.11
C ASP A 89 3.32 11.38 8.15
N ALA A 90 3.92 10.76 9.15
CA ALA A 90 4.72 11.44 10.14
C ALA A 90 5.94 10.59 10.51
N TYR A 91 7.00 11.24 10.94
CA TYR A 91 8.06 10.53 11.63
C TYR A 91 8.62 11.32 12.81
N TYR A 92 9.18 10.58 13.75
CA TYR A 92 10.01 11.13 14.81
C TYR A 92 11.38 10.45 14.83
N ARG A 93 12.44 11.24 14.76
CA ARG A 93 13.82 10.80 14.75
C ARG A 93 14.45 11.01 16.14
N PHE A 94 14.83 9.94 16.79
CA PHE A 94 15.51 9.99 18.11
C PHE A 94 16.94 10.51 17.98
N ASN A 95 17.65 10.04 16.96
CA ASN A 95 18.99 10.43 16.61
C ASN A 95 19.25 10.18 15.12
N SER A 96 20.46 10.35 14.63
CA SER A 96 20.81 10.18 13.21
C SER A 96 20.51 8.77 12.65
N ARG A 97 20.36 7.75 13.50
CA ARG A 97 20.17 6.37 13.07
C ARG A 97 18.79 5.79 13.34
N HIS A 98 18.06 6.32 14.30
CA HIS A 98 16.83 5.70 14.81
C HIS A 98 15.62 6.59 14.61
N ARG A 99 14.59 6.07 13.94
CA ARG A 99 13.36 6.79 13.61
C ARG A 99 12.14 5.89 13.77
N ILE A 100 11.04 6.46 14.24
CA ILE A 100 9.71 5.87 14.18
C ILE A 100 8.91 6.60 13.11
N ASP A 101 8.17 5.85 12.30
CA ASP A 101 7.32 6.34 11.23
C ASP A 101 5.86 5.96 11.50
N PHE A 102 4.96 6.84 11.15
CA PHE A 102 3.53 6.63 11.16
C PHE A 102 2.94 6.99 9.80
N THR A 103 2.04 6.16 9.28
CA THR A 103 1.28 6.43 8.06
C THR A 103 -0.16 6.01 8.26
N THR A 104 -1.11 6.82 7.80
CA THR A 104 -2.53 6.44 7.75
C THR A 104 -3.20 6.99 6.51
N PHE A 105 -4.12 6.20 5.98
CA PHE A 105 -5.05 6.58 4.93
C PHE A 105 -6.28 5.67 4.96
N ALA A 106 -7.37 6.13 4.35
CA ALA A 106 -8.59 5.36 4.19
C ALA A 106 -9.10 5.45 2.75
N VAL A 107 -9.59 4.33 2.24
CA VAL A 107 -10.20 4.17 0.93
C VAL A 107 -11.68 3.85 1.15
N ASP A 108 -12.58 4.50 0.43
CA ASP A 108 -14.01 4.18 0.40
C ASP A 108 -14.45 4.14 -1.07
N ARG A 109 -14.57 2.93 -1.61
CA ARG A 109 -14.94 2.71 -3.01
C ARG A 109 -16.33 2.13 -3.08
N LYS A 110 -17.15 2.68 -3.98
CA LYS A 110 -18.52 2.25 -4.23
C LYS A 110 -18.65 1.76 -5.65
N GLY A 111 -19.48 0.75 -5.84
CA GLY A 111 -19.82 0.21 -7.13
C GLY A 111 -21.31 -0.08 -7.18
N SER A 112 -21.88 0.04 -8.37
CA SER A 112 -23.27 -0.33 -8.64
C SER A 112 -23.36 -0.92 -10.02
N ARG A 113 -23.98 -2.10 -10.14
CA ARG A 113 -24.15 -2.79 -11.40
C ARG A 113 -25.46 -3.54 -11.46
N THR A 114 -26.17 -3.39 -12.59
CA THR A 114 -27.32 -4.20 -12.90
C THR A 114 -26.86 -5.53 -13.49
N LEU A 115 -27.21 -6.62 -12.83
CA LEU A 115 -26.86 -7.97 -13.23
C LEU A 115 -27.94 -8.50 -14.21
N LEU A 116 -27.49 -9.10 -15.29
CA LEU A 116 -28.33 -9.92 -16.15
C LEU A 116 -28.48 -11.30 -15.50
N LEU A 117 -29.60 -11.96 -15.80
CA LEU A 117 -30.11 -13.13 -15.08
C LEU A 117 -29.22 -14.38 -15.03
N ASP A 118 -28.06 -14.45 -15.73
CA ASP A 118 -27.29 -15.69 -15.80
C ASP A 118 -25.79 -15.42 -16.10
N PRO A 119 -24.85 -15.97 -15.33
CA PRO A 119 -25.01 -16.67 -14.04
C PRO A 119 -25.25 -15.70 -12.87
N PRO A 120 -25.96 -16.13 -11.81
CA PRO A 120 -26.13 -15.32 -10.61
C PRO A 120 -24.80 -15.10 -9.88
N ILE A 121 -24.63 -13.95 -9.26
CA ILE A 121 -23.54 -13.70 -8.31
C ILE A 121 -24.02 -14.16 -6.94
N VAL A 122 -23.32 -15.11 -6.35
CA VAL A 122 -23.59 -15.60 -5.00
C VAL A 122 -22.51 -15.06 -4.07
N ILE A 123 -22.90 -14.30 -3.06
CA ILE A 123 -22.04 -13.76 -2.02
C ILE A 123 -22.61 -14.17 -0.67
N ASP A 124 -21.81 -14.83 0.15
CA ASP A 124 -22.21 -15.30 1.48
C ASP A 124 -23.52 -16.12 1.45
N GLY A 125 -23.66 -16.97 0.44
CA GLY A 125 -24.87 -17.79 0.24
C GLY A 125 -26.11 -17.03 -0.24
N ILE A 126 -26.03 -15.71 -0.41
CA ILE A 126 -27.11 -14.87 -0.94
C ILE A 126 -26.98 -14.75 -2.45
N ASP A 127 -28.03 -15.12 -3.15
CA ASP A 127 -28.13 -15.01 -4.61
C ASP A 127 -28.63 -13.61 -5.01
N TYR A 128 -27.79 -12.89 -5.75
CA TYR A 128 -28.08 -11.55 -6.31
C TYR A 128 -28.46 -11.64 -7.80
N ALA A 129 -29.27 -12.61 -8.17
CA ALA A 129 -29.74 -12.76 -9.54
C ALA A 129 -30.77 -11.70 -9.91
N GLY A 130 -30.63 -11.07 -11.09
CA GLY A 130 -31.67 -10.25 -11.73
C GLY A 130 -32.04 -8.98 -10.99
N GLY A 131 -31.13 -8.05 -10.84
CA GLY A 131 -31.35 -6.75 -10.19
C GLY A 131 -30.07 -5.92 -10.15
N THR A 132 -30.10 -4.81 -9.46
CA THR A 132 -28.91 -4.00 -9.23
C THR A 132 -28.25 -4.42 -7.92
N ILE A 133 -26.96 -4.75 -7.98
CA ILE A 133 -26.12 -4.94 -6.82
C ILE A 133 -25.34 -3.66 -6.54
N ASN A 134 -25.42 -3.18 -5.31
CA ASN A 134 -24.61 -2.09 -4.80
C ASN A 134 -23.52 -2.68 -3.90
N SER A 135 -22.30 -2.21 -4.08
CA SER A 135 -21.13 -2.68 -3.33
C SER A 135 -20.38 -1.51 -2.75
N GLN A 136 -19.82 -1.71 -1.56
CA GLN A 136 -18.92 -0.75 -0.92
C GLN A 136 -17.73 -1.52 -0.33
N ILE A 137 -16.54 -1.03 -0.61
CA ILE A 137 -15.28 -1.50 -0.04
C ILE A 137 -14.68 -0.36 0.75
N THR A 138 -14.59 -0.53 2.07
CA THR A 138 -13.85 0.38 2.94
C THR A 138 -12.57 -0.29 3.38
N TYR A 139 -11.48 0.42 3.25
CA TYR A 139 -10.15 -0.05 3.63
C TYR A 139 -9.43 1.05 4.39
N THR A 140 -9.09 0.78 5.65
CA THR A 140 -8.35 1.72 6.48
C THR A 140 -7.02 1.10 6.90
N LEU A 141 -5.94 1.86 6.72
CA LEU A 141 -4.60 1.43 7.08
C LEU A 141 -4.00 2.35 8.12
N TYR A 142 -3.50 1.74 9.20
CA TYR A 142 -2.63 2.38 10.18
C TYR A 142 -1.29 1.64 10.18
N LYS A 143 -0.22 2.34 9.85
CA LYS A 143 1.13 1.78 9.84
C LYS A 143 1.94 2.44 10.93
N LEU A 144 2.57 1.62 11.77
CA LEU A 144 3.62 2.03 12.68
C LEU A 144 4.92 1.32 12.27
N GLY A 145 5.96 2.09 11.97
CA GLY A 145 7.23 1.57 11.49
C GLY A 145 8.40 2.07 12.34
N TYR A 146 9.47 1.29 12.32
CA TYR A 146 10.77 1.66 12.83
C TYR A 146 11.77 1.59 11.68
N ALA A 147 12.65 2.60 11.59
CA ALA A 147 13.72 2.64 10.60
C ALA A 147 15.08 2.79 11.29
N TYR A 148 16.02 1.97 10.87
CA TYR A 148 17.43 2.04 11.27
C TYR A 148 18.27 2.47 10.08
N SER A 149 18.87 3.68 10.17
CA SER A 149 19.77 4.22 9.16
C SER A 149 21.16 3.63 9.36
N PHE A 150 21.48 2.60 8.59
CA PHE A 150 22.80 1.96 8.64
C PHE A 150 23.88 2.76 7.89
N TYR A 151 23.47 3.62 6.98
CA TYR A 151 24.34 4.58 6.30
C TYR A 151 23.69 5.96 6.30
N HIS A 152 24.42 6.97 6.76
CA HIS A 152 23.94 8.34 6.85
C HIS A 152 25.09 9.31 6.58
N SER A 153 25.08 9.94 5.42
CA SER A 153 26.09 10.90 4.93
C SER A 153 25.45 12.26 4.66
N PRO A 154 26.20 13.30 4.30
CA PRO A 154 25.62 14.60 3.93
C PRO A 154 24.61 14.59 2.78
N LYS A 155 24.64 13.55 1.92
CA LYS A 155 23.74 13.47 0.76
C LYS A 155 22.86 12.24 0.75
N VAL A 156 23.23 11.16 1.42
CA VAL A 156 22.58 9.85 1.30
C VAL A 156 22.20 9.32 2.66
N GLU A 157 20.97 8.85 2.79
CA GLU A 157 20.52 8.02 3.92
C GLU A 157 20.02 6.69 3.38
N LEU A 158 20.53 5.57 3.92
CA LEU A 158 20.07 4.23 3.66
C LEU A 158 19.59 3.61 4.96
N SER A 159 18.37 3.07 4.94
CA SER A 159 17.75 2.51 6.15
C SER A 159 17.10 1.17 5.85
N ILE A 160 17.17 0.28 6.82
CA ILE A 160 16.26 -0.88 6.90
C ILE A 160 15.03 -0.48 7.71
N THR A 161 13.88 -1.03 7.36
CA THR A 161 12.62 -0.77 8.05
C THR A 161 11.97 -2.06 8.52
N ALA A 162 11.31 -1.97 9.68
CA ALA A 162 10.40 -2.99 10.18
C ALA A 162 9.16 -2.28 10.73
N GLY A 163 7.99 -2.79 10.44
CA GLY A 163 6.74 -2.15 10.85
C GLY A 163 5.58 -3.11 10.94
N LEU A 164 4.49 -2.59 11.47
CA LEU A 164 3.21 -3.28 11.56
C LEU A 164 2.16 -2.42 10.87
N ASN A 165 1.47 -2.99 9.90
CA ASN A 165 0.26 -2.44 9.32
C ASN A 165 -0.94 -3.06 10.01
N LEU A 166 -1.74 -2.25 10.65
CA LEU A 166 -3.08 -2.63 11.06
C LEU A 166 -4.04 -2.23 9.95
N THR A 167 -4.57 -3.22 9.28
CA THR A 167 -5.44 -3.04 8.13
C THR A 167 -6.84 -3.49 8.49
N ASP A 168 -7.80 -2.61 8.26
CA ASP A 168 -9.21 -2.86 8.50
C ASP A 168 -9.95 -2.82 7.16
N TYR A 169 -10.50 -3.97 6.75
CA TYR A 169 -11.31 -4.14 5.55
C TYR A 169 -12.75 -4.36 5.92
N ASP A 170 -13.65 -3.65 5.27
CA ASP A 170 -15.10 -3.83 5.35
C ASP A 170 -15.68 -3.91 3.92
N LEU A 171 -16.38 -5.00 3.65
CA LEU A 171 -17.03 -5.28 2.37
C LEU A 171 -18.52 -5.35 2.62
N LYS A 172 -19.30 -4.53 1.90
CA LYS A 172 -20.75 -4.53 1.99
C LYS A 172 -21.37 -4.65 0.61
N PHE A 173 -22.34 -5.55 0.51
CA PHE A 173 -23.16 -5.76 -0.70
C PHE A 173 -24.62 -5.62 -0.33
N SER A 174 -25.41 -5.02 -1.23
CA SER A 174 -26.85 -4.94 -1.09
C SER A 174 -27.54 -4.93 -2.44
N ASP A 175 -28.76 -5.41 -2.49
CA ASP A 175 -29.64 -5.19 -3.65
C ASP A 175 -30.17 -3.74 -3.67
N ASP A 176 -30.88 -3.35 -4.72
CA ASP A 176 -31.47 -2.03 -4.88
C ASP A 176 -32.59 -1.73 -3.87
N THR A 177 -33.22 -2.77 -3.32
CA THR A 177 -34.26 -2.65 -2.31
C THR A 177 -33.74 -2.59 -0.89
N GLY A 178 -32.48 -2.99 -0.67
CA GLY A 178 -31.88 -3.17 0.65
C GLY A 178 -32.44 -4.38 1.42
N ALA A 179 -33.18 -5.26 0.75
CA ALA A 179 -33.72 -6.47 1.36
C ALA A 179 -32.68 -7.58 1.51
N LYS A 180 -31.70 -7.61 0.61
CA LYS A 180 -30.57 -8.53 0.66
C LYS A 180 -29.32 -7.72 1.03
N VAL A 181 -28.69 -8.06 2.13
CA VAL A 181 -27.44 -7.42 2.59
C VAL A 181 -26.47 -8.48 3.03
N SER A 182 -25.26 -8.44 2.46
CA SER A 182 -24.11 -9.22 2.92
C SER A 182 -23.02 -8.26 3.37
N GLN A 183 -22.39 -8.54 4.51
CA GLN A 183 -21.29 -7.75 5.04
C GLN A 183 -20.21 -8.68 5.59
N ALA A 184 -18.98 -8.40 5.23
CA ALA A 184 -17.81 -9.11 5.75
C ALA A 184 -16.74 -8.09 6.12
N GLY A 185 -16.13 -8.25 7.28
CA GLY A 185 -15.04 -7.39 7.75
C GLY A 185 -13.90 -8.23 8.33
N ILE A 186 -12.68 -7.75 8.12
CA ILE A 186 -11.49 -8.36 8.70
C ILE A 186 -10.49 -7.28 9.10
N THR A 187 -9.99 -7.39 10.33
CA THR A 187 -8.87 -6.58 10.81
C THR A 187 -7.63 -7.47 10.88
N ALA A 188 -6.61 -7.14 10.11
CA ALA A 188 -5.39 -7.93 10.00
C ALA A 188 -4.15 -7.12 10.39
N PRO A 189 -3.38 -7.56 11.40
CA PRO A 189 -2.05 -7.03 11.66
C PRO A 189 -1.04 -7.68 10.72
N LEU A 190 -0.49 -6.90 9.78
CA LEU A 190 0.46 -7.37 8.78
C LEU A 190 1.84 -6.76 9.04
N PRO A 191 2.84 -7.53 9.48
CA PRO A 191 4.20 -7.03 9.59
C PRO A 191 4.77 -6.67 8.22
N MET A 192 5.68 -5.69 8.19
CA MET A 192 6.38 -5.28 6.98
C MET A 192 7.86 -5.08 7.25
N PHE A 193 8.66 -5.45 6.27
CA PHE A 193 10.09 -5.22 6.28
C PHE A 193 10.51 -4.55 4.98
N GLY A 194 11.54 -3.73 5.02
CA GLY A 194 11.93 -3.06 3.79
C GLY A 194 13.20 -2.24 3.89
N LEU A 195 13.39 -1.48 2.83
CA LEU A 195 14.52 -0.58 2.63
C LEU A 195 14.00 0.82 2.30
N ARG A 196 14.72 1.82 2.77
CA ARG A 196 14.52 3.21 2.38
C ARG A 196 15.82 3.83 1.94
N MET A 197 15.74 4.66 0.94
CA MET A 197 16.83 5.49 0.47
C MET A 197 16.34 6.95 0.38
N GLY A 198 17.11 7.86 0.94
CA GLY A 198 17.01 9.29 0.74
C GLY A 198 18.27 9.80 0.03
N TYR A 199 18.10 10.64 -0.99
CA TYR A 199 19.20 11.28 -1.70
C TYR A 199 18.95 12.78 -1.82
N ALA A 200 19.80 13.60 -1.21
CA ALA A 200 19.77 15.05 -1.35
C ALA A 200 20.57 15.45 -2.60
N ILE A 201 19.86 15.75 -3.69
CA ILE A 201 20.45 16.25 -4.93
C ILE A 201 21.10 17.61 -4.66
N THR A 202 20.36 18.48 -3.98
CA THR A 202 20.82 19.78 -3.46
C THR A 202 20.29 19.94 -2.02
N PRO A 203 20.72 20.98 -1.26
CA PRO A 203 20.13 21.24 0.06
C PRO A 203 18.61 21.47 0.05
N LYS A 204 18.03 21.79 -1.11
CA LYS A 204 16.60 22.03 -1.26
C LYS A 204 15.86 20.90 -1.98
N TRP A 205 16.54 20.08 -2.76
CA TRP A 205 15.91 19.07 -3.61
C TRP A 205 16.37 17.67 -3.22
N SER A 206 15.43 16.81 -2.93
CA SER A 206 15.68 15.42 -2.54
C SER A 206 14.79 14.43 -3.28
N VAL A 207 15.25 13.19 -3.32
CA VAL A 207 14.52 12.02 -3.82
C VAL A 207 14.51 10.97 -2.73
N HIS A 208 13.35 10.32 -2.54
CA HIS A 208 13.14 9.29 -1.54
C HIS A 208 12.56 8.06 -2.20
N TYR A 209 13.15 6.92 -1.93
CA TYR A 209 12.65 5.62 -2.36
C TYR A 209 12.33 4.76 -1.16
N VAL A 210 11.19 4.08 -1.22
CA VAL A 210 10.71 3.14 -0.21
C VAL A 210 10.34 1.85 -0.92
N ALA A 211 10.82 0.73 -0.40
CA ALA A 211 10.44 -0.61 -0.83
C ALA A 211 10.20 -1.46 0.40
N GLU A 212 8.97 -1.85 0.62
CA GLU A 212 8.57 -2.64 1.78
C GLU A 212 7.73 -3.82 1.29
N SER A 213 7.93 -4.98 1.92
CA SER A 213 7.17 -6.19 1.59
C SER A 213 7.02 -7.08 2.80
N PHE A 214 6.00 -7.92 2.75
CA PHE A 214 5.78 -9.00 3.68
C PHE A 214 5.13 -10.17 2.95
N PHE A 215 5.52 -11.37 3.31
CA PHE A 215 4.92 -12.61 2.84
C PHE A 215 4.73 -13.54 4.01
N ILE A 216 3.57 -14.12 4.13
CA ILE A 216 3.28 -15.17 5.09
C ILE A 216 2.63 -16.35 4.38
N GLU A 217 3.05 -17.54 4.76
CA GLU A 217 2.41 -18.79 4.40
C GLU A 217 2.39 -19.65 5.65
N PHE A 218 1.20 -19.97 6.11
CA PHE A 218 1.01 -20.81 7.29
C PHE A 218 0.16 -22.01 6.90
N GLU A 219 0.82 -23.15 6.75
CA GLU A 219 0.24 -24.37 6.20
C GLU A 219 -0.51 -24.07 4.89
N ASP A 220 -1.58 -24.81 4.58
CA ASP A 220 -2.46 -24.49 3.44
C ASP A 220 -3.64 -23.59 3.85
N LYS A 221 -3.63 -23.07 5.08
CA LYS A 221 -4.74 -22.33 5.68
C LYS A 221 -4.68 -20.82 5.45
N LEU A 222 -3.46 -20.25 5.45
CA LEU A 222 -3.29 -18.80 5.33
C LEU A 222 -2.12 -18.49 4.42
N ARG A 223 -2.37 -17.68 3.38
CA ARG A 223 -1.33 -17.10 2.55
C ARG A 223 -1.59 -15.61 2.41
N GLY A 224 -0.60 -14.80 2.77
CA GLY A 224 -0.69 -13.35 2.70
C GLY A 224 0.54 -12.73 2.06
N ALA A 225 0.35 -11.67 1.30
CA ALA A 225 1.43 -10.86 0.75
C ALA A 225 1.05 -9.38 0.80
N LEU A 226 2.04 -8.53 1.04
CA LEU A 226 1.89 -7.08 1.00
C LEU A 226 3.15 -6.48 0.41
N ILE A 227 2.98 -5.55 -0.51
CA ILE A 227 4.06 -4.81 -1.13
C ILE A 227 3.73 -3.31 -1.13
N ASN A 228 4.74 -2.49 -0.89
CA ASN A 228 4.67 -1.04 -1.00
C ASN A 228 5.94 -0.50 -1.64
N TYR A 229 5.81 0.13 -2.80
CA TYR A 229 6.90 0.80 -3.49
C TYR A 229 6.52 2.26 -3.71
N GLU A 230 7.40 3.16 -3.29
CA GLU A 230 7.21 4.59 -3.47
C GLU A 230 8.51 5.24 -3.96
N LEU A 231 8.40 6.10 -4.94
CA LEU A 231 9.47 6.98 -5.40
C LEU A 231 8.95 8.40 -5.38
N ASN A 232 9.45 9.20 -4.46
CA ASN A 232 9.02 10.57 -4.23
C ASN A 232 10.16 11.55 -4.48
N THR A 233 9.86 12.70 -5.07
CA THR A 233 10.74 13.85 -5.12
C THR A 233 10.14 14.99 -4.32
N GLU A 234 11.00 15.76 -3.66
CA GLU A 234 10.59 16.83 -2.76
C GLU A 234 11.48 18.05 -2.91
N TYR A 235 10.86 19.22 -2.91
CA TYR A 235 11.56 20.51 -2.98
C TYR A 235 11.20 21.41 -1.79
N LYS A 236 12.19 21.78 -0.98
CA LYS A 236 12.06 22.71 0.16
C LYS A 236 11.88 24.14 -0.36
N LEU A 237 10.66 24.66 -0.21
CA LEU A 237 10.33 26.07 -0.52
C LEU A 237 10.87 26.98 0.57
N PHE A 238 10.72 26.56 1.83
CA PHE A 238 11.18 27.27 3.02
C PHE A 238 11.98 26.31 3.91
N LYS A 239 12.62 26.83 4.95
CA LYS A 239 13.40 26.03 5.89
C LYS A 239 12.60 24.86 6.46
N ASN A 240 11.34 25.09 6.77
CA ASN A 240 10.47 24.12 7.46
C ASN A 240 9.33 23.59 6.58
N PHE A 241 9.27 23.96 5.30
CA PHE A 241 8.19 23.55 4.42
C PHE A 241 8.67 23.12 3.05
N ALA A 242 8.19 21.98 2.60
CA ALA A 242 8.47 21.44 1.28
C ALA A 242 7.18 21.01 0.58
N ILE A 243 7.24 20.90 -0.74
CA ILE A 243 6.23 20.28 -1.58
C ILE A 243 6.85 19.11 -2.33
N GLY A 244 6.08 18.09 -2.62
CA GLY A 244 6.59 16.94 -3.33
C GLY A 244 5.52 16.21 -4.12
N ALA A 245 6.02 15.38 -5.01
CA ALA A 245 5.22 14.46 -5.81
C ALA A 245 5.98 13.16 -6.04
N GLY A 246 5.28 12.11 -6.42
CA GLY A 246 5.91 10.83 -6.67
C GLY A 246 5.01 9.81 -7.33
N LEU A 247 5.53 8.61 -7.39
CA LEU A 247 4.88 7.41 -7.89
C LEU A 247 4.76 6.42 -6.75
N ALA A 248 3.61 5.76 -6.65
CA ALA A 248 3.40 4.72 -5.65
C ALA A 248 2.69 3.50 -6.25
N ARG A 249 3.06 2.35 -5.72
CA ARG A 249 2.36 1.09 -5.97
C ARG A 249 2.21 0.34 -4.66
N ILE A 250 0.97 0.05 -4.32
CA ILE A 250 0.59 -0.73 -3.15
C ILE A 250 -0.12 -1.97 -3.65
N GLY A 251 0.22 -3.12 -3.11
CA GLY A 251 -0.48 -4.36 -3.41
C GLY A 251 -0.64 -5.19 -2.16
N SER A 252 -1.78 -5.83 -2.01
CA SER A 252 -2.03 -6.81 -0.97
C SER A 252 -2.72 -8.03 -1.54
N SER A 253 -2.45 -9.18 -0.98
CA SER A 253 -3.22 -10.39 -1.24
C SER A 253 -3.36 -11.18 0.05
N LEU A 254 -4.55 -11.67 0.28
CA LEU A 254 -4.87 -12.53 1.41
C LEU A 254 -5.69 -13.70 0.88
N ASN A 255 -5.30 -14.90 1.22
CA ASN A 255 -6.03 -16.12 0.93
C ASN A 255 -6.17 -16.88 2.24
N VAL A 256 -7.40 -17.13 2.65
CA VAL A 256 -7.73 -17.91 3.84
C VAL A 256 -8.52 -19.13 3.41
N ASN A 257 -8.09 -20.29 3.88
CA ASN A 257 -8.73 -21.57 3.64
C ASN A 257 -8.83 -22.31 4.98
N ASP A 258 -9.67 -21.79 5.86
CA ASP A 258 -9.97 -22.42 7.14
C ASP A 258 -11.37 -23.05 7.13
N ASP A 259 -11.66 -23.90 8.11
CA ASP A 259 -12.94 -24.62 8.21
C ASP A 259 -14.11 -23.66 8.47
N GLU A 260 -13.84 -22.52 9.14
CA GLU A 260 -14.85 -21.51 9.46
C GLU A 260 -15.01 -20.44 8.35
N TRP A 261 -13.97 -20.18 7.56
CA TRP A 261 -14.01 -19.17 6.52
C TRP A 261 -13.04 -19.48 5.39
N LYS A 262 -13.54 -19.38 4.15
CA LYS A 262 -12.76 -19.55 2.92
C LYS A 262 -12.96 -18.35 2.01
N GLY A 263 -11.86 -17.70 1.66
CA GLY A 263 -11.95 -16.56 0.79
C GLY A 263 -10.60 -16.03 0.36
N SER A 264 -10.61 -15.18 -0.63
CA SER A 264 -9.41 -14.48 -1.08
C SER A 264 -9.73 -13.03 -1.42
N VAL A 265 -8.79 -12.15 -1.09
CA VAL A 265 -8.79 -10.75 -1.51
C VAL A 265 -7.44 -10.44 -2.12
N SER A 266 -7.44 -9.79 -3.27
CA SER A 266 -6.22 -9.31 -3.92
C SER A 266 -6.45 -7.90 -4.42
N ASP A 267 -5.65 -6.97 -3.92
CA ASP A 267 -5.70 -5.55 -4.27
C ASP A 267 -4.38 -5.11 -4.90
N SER A 268 -4.45 -4.29 -5.93
CA SER A 268 -3.29 -3.61 -6.50
C SER A 268 -3.68 -2.19 -6.90
N TYR A 269 -3.03 -1.22 -6.27
CA TYR A 269 -3.18 0.20 -6.55
C TYR A 269 -1.89 0.76 -7.13
N ARG A 270 -2.00 1.51 -8.20
CA ARG A 270 -0.91 2.29 -8.77
C ARG A 270 -1.36 3.72 -9.00
N GLY A 271 -0.45 4.67 -8.84
CA GLY A 271 -0.80 6.07 -9.02
C GLY A 271 0.30 7.02 -8.63
N TYR A 272 -0.11 8.25 -8.39
CA TYR A 272 0.76 9.38 -8.08
C TYR A 272 0.54 9.84 -6.65
N THR A 273 1.59 10.35 -6.02
CA THR A 273 1.50 11.04 -4.74
C THR A 273 1.70 12.53 -4.94
N MET A 274 0.96 13.36 -4.23
CA MET A 274 1.18 14.80 -4.12
C MET A 274 1.06 15.20 -2.66
N PHE A 275 1.99 16.00 -2.15
CA PHE A 275 2.02 16.31 -0.73
C PHE A 275 2.75 17.60 -0.38
N GLY A 276 2.38 18.16 0.77
CA GLY A 276 3.13 19.16 1.50
C GLY A 276 3.74 18.58 2.75
N THR A 277 4.97 18.93 3.06
CA THR A 277 5.73 18.41 4.21
C THR A 277 6.18 19.55 5.12
N LEU A 278 5.94 19.40 6.42
CA LEU A 278 6.44 20.27 7.48
C LEU A 278 7.57 19.55 8.23
N TYR A 279 8.65 20.27 8.48
CA TYR A 279 9.85 19.81 9.20
C TYR A 279 10.10 20.62 10.45
N PHE A 280 10.51 19.95 11.53
CA PHE A 280 10.78 20.57 12.85
C PHE A 280 12.05 20.00 13.49
#